data_bc52a3ab8b8da60a5077307854d5dfd0
#
_entry.id   bc52a3ab8b8da60a5077307854d5dfd0
#
_cell.length_a   1.000
_cell.length_b   1.000
_cell.length_c   1.000
_cell.angle_alpha   90.00
_cell.angle_beta   90.00
_cell.angle_gamma   90.00
#
_symmetry.space_group_name_H-M   'P 1'
#
loop_
_entity.id
_entity.type
_entity.pdbx_description
1 polymer ?
#
loop_
_entity_poly.entity_id
_entity_poly.type
_entity_poly.pdbx_seq_one_letter_code
_entity_poly.pdbx_strand_id
1 'polypeptide(L)'
;MILQIHSQNPHLLDLLNKNPHTDLGIYAKSLRNGQLIGNAVSAYQYDVVFQDTRYSYLPEESNQIDFQSYCSPLVILHICNEFFKELLQEKQVYWSEQIKWLERTRAEVDTYPCTIEVKNLYANSTWYSKGHFMMERYFKNIHITPIVGNNLSLRVEGKSVFEAMNLLSFIAVTTHITNTYGEYTYIDDHFAQKYARILTNIPQVPYFVFYLFIKRAIKSERQFAEIKPMFEAYFKAEGLDIDFQFADTHGSRMDFIVKELGMEYPILDIGCGELKYYRRFMRRNYNYSHPYFATDTDKSVADYAALLKERMEADNLYSFSDWADYEYKNPVNIILTEVIEHNTPEAAEALVKHCLSLNFHKMIITTPNSLFNKYYFDEDPESLRHEDHHFEWTPQEFQDFIRHCVGDTSLEVTYYGIGDRINGETPTQAVVITRK
;
A
#
# COMPACT_ATOMS: atom_id res chain seq x y z
N MET A 1 -16.98 18.25 11.09
CA MET A 1 -15.54 18.23 11.46
C MET A 1 -15.09 19.63 11.78
N ILE A 2 -14.20 19.81 12.75
CA ILE A 2 -13.64 21.11 13.16
C ILE A 2 -12.11 21.02 13.08
N LEU A 3 -11.53 21.95 12.32
CA LEU A 3 -10.08 22.18 12.31
C LEU A 3 -9.79 23.54 12.93
N GLN A 4 -8.78 23.61 13.80
CA GLN A 4 -8.29 24.84 14.41
C GLN A 4 -6.83 25.04 14.01
N ILE A 5 -6.53 26.14 13.35
CA ILE A 5 -5.19 26.49 12.85
C ILE A 5 -4.64 27.63 13.71
N HIS A 6 -3.51 27.40 14.33
CA HIS A 6 -2.85 28.37 15.23
C HIS A 6 -1.42 28.62 14.78
N SER A 7 -1.01 29.88 14.77
CA SER A 7 0.39 30.26 14.56
C SER A 7 0.63 31.64 15.19
N GLN A 8 1.86 31.89 15.67
CA GLN A 8 2.30 33.21 16.07
C GLN A 8 2.69 34.10 14.89
N ASN A 9 2.46 33.64 13.67
CA ASN A 9 2.72 34.39 12.45
C ASN A 9 1.68 35.51 12.30
N PRO A 10 2.07 36.81 12.28
CA PRO A 10 1.15 37.92 12.09
C PRO A 10 0.48 37.91 10.70
N HIS A 11 1.01 37.11 9.77
CA HIS A 11 0.50 36.93 8.43
C HIS A 11 -0.21 35.60 8.22
N LEU A 12 -0.69 34.93 9.27
CA LEU A 12 -1.39 33.64 9.15
C LEU A 12 -2.56 33.73 8.16
N LEU A 13 -3.38 34.73 8.24
CA LEU A 13 -4.55 34.92 7.35
C LEU A 13 -4.13 35.15 5.89
N ASP A 14 -3.02 35.89 5.68
CA ASP A 14 -2.45 36.10 4.35
C ASP A 14 -1.96 34.81 3.73
N LEU A 15 -1.27 33.99 4.50
CA LEU A 15 -0.77 32.65 4.07
C LEU A 15 -1.91 31.69 3.73
N LEU A 16 -3.01 31.76 4.49
CA LEU A 16 -4.22 30.98 4.23
C LEU A 16 -5.05 31.54 3.06
N ASN A 17 -4.67 32.69 2.48
CA ASN A 17 -5.44 33.44 1.47
C ASN A 17 -6.87 33.75 1.93
N LYS A 18 -7.03 34.15 3.20
CA LYS A 18 -8.33 34.38 3.84
C LYS A 18 -8.49 35.82 4.25
N ASN A 19 -8.90 36.65 3.29
CA ASN A 19 -9.41 37.98 3.47
C ASN A 19 -8.52 38.91 4.31
N PRO A 20 -7.34 39.29 3.80
CA PRO A 20 -6.32 40.00 4.53
C PRO A 20 -6.76 41.44 4.98
N HIS A 21 -7.88 41.96 4.46
CA HIS A 21 -8.35 43.30 4.72
C HIS A 21 -9.51 43.36 5.73
N THR A 22 -9.94 42.22 6.27
CA THR A 22 -10.95 42.19 7.35
C THR A 22 -10.31 41.62 8.60
N ASP A 23 -10.31 42.37 9.66
CA ASP A 23 -9.63 42.05 10.91
C ASP A 23 -10.15 40.75 11.54
N LEU A 24 -11.44 40.52 11.49
CA LEU A 24 -12.10 39.32 11.98
C LEU A 24 -13.36 39.06 11.18
N GLY A 25 -13.71 37.80 10.94
CA GLY A 25 -14.95 37.51 10.23
C GLY A 25 -15.17 36.05 9.86
N ILE A 26 -16.41 35.80 9.50
CA ILE A 26 -16.86 34.49 9.04
C ILE A 26 -16.93 34.48 7.52
N TYR A 27 -16.39 33.44 6.93
CA TYR A 27 -16.41 33.21 5.51
C TYR A 27 -17.03 31.83 5.20
N ALA A 28 -18.09 31.81 4.40
CA ALA A 28 -18.76 30.60 3.97
C ALA A 28 -18.44 30.32 2.51
N LYS A 29 -18.12 29.05 2.20
CA LYS A 29 -17.84 28.59 0.82
C LYS A 29 -18.46 27.23 0.58
N SER A 30 -19.17 27.10 -0.55
CA SER A 30 -19.59 25.79 -1.05
C SER A 30 -18.39 25.08 -1.65
N LEU A 31 -18.14 23.86 -1.20
CA LEU A 31 -17.21 22.91 -1.77
C LEU A 31 -17.99 21.84 -2.53
N ARG A 32 -17.31 21.02 -3.34
CA ARG A 32 -17.92 19.95 -4.14
C ARG A 32 -18.85 19.02 -3.33
N ASN A 33 -18.45 18.73 -2.09
CA ASN A 33 -19.13 17.74 -1.25
C ASN A 33 -19.75 18.34 0.03
N GLY A 34 -19.80 19.67 0.17
CA GLY A 34 -20.35 20.25 1.39
C GLY A 34 -20.21 21.76 1.50
N GLN A 35 -20.54 22.24 2.68
CA GLN A 35 -20.41 23.66 3.07
C GLN A 35 -19.24 23.81 4.04
N LEU A 36 -18.38 24.76 3.76
CA LEU A 36 -17.30 25.14 4.64
C LEU A 36 -17.57 26.53 5.24
N ILE A 37 -17.37 26.64 6.54
CA ILE A 37 -17.39 27.92 7.28
C ILE A 37 -16.02 28.10 7.89
N GLY A 38 -15.32 29.14 7.47
CA GLY A 38 -14.06 29.57 8.06
C GLY A 38 -14.31 30.78 8.95
N ASN A 39 -13.65 30.79 10.10
CA ASN A 39 -13.76 31.89 11.08
C ASN A 39 -12.36 32.39 11.46
N ALA A 40 -12.04 33.63 11.13
CA ALA A 40 -10.87 34.34 11.63
C ALA A 40 -11.13 34.77 13.08
N VAL A 41 -10.73 33.97 14.05
CA VAL A 41 -10.91 34.20 15.48
C VAL A 41 -9.99 35.34 15.95
N SER A 42 -8.78 35.36 15.40
CA SER A 42 -7.77 36.41 15.63
C SER A 42 -6.77 36.42 14.48
N ALA A 43 -5.81 37.32 14.48
CA ALA A 43 -4.70 37.34 13.54
C ALA A 43 -3.85 36.04 13.62
N TYR A 44 -3.94 35.26 14.72
CA TYR A 44 -3.15 34.11 15.05
C TYR A 44 -3.92 32.79 15.07
N GLN A 45 -5.25 32.85 14.82
CA GLN A 45 -6.12 31.66 14.86
C GLN A 45 -7.19 31.73 13.77
N TYR A 46 -7.30 30.64 13.04
CA TYR A 46 -8.34 30.41 12.04
C TYR A 46 -9.02 29.05 12.27
N ASP A 47 -10.32 29.10 12.50
CA ASP A 47 -11.15 27.91 12.70
C ASP A 47 -11.91 27.56 11.42
N VAL A 48 -12.01 26.28 11.12
CA VAL A 48 -12.75 25.77 9.96
C VAL A 48 -13.76 24.74 10.43
N VAL A 49 -15.01 24.93 10.05
CA VAL A 49 -16.08 23.96 10.24
C VAL A 49 -16.53 23.49 8.86
N PHE A 50 -16.59 22.19 8.67
CA PHE A 50 -17.09 21.60 7.44
C PHE A 50 -18.28 20.69 7.72
N GLN A 51 -19.35 20.88 6.94
CA GLN A 51 -20.53 20.04 6.91
C GLN A 51 -20.66 19.39 5.53
N ASP A 52 -20.63 18.06 5.48
CA ASP A 52 -20.87 17.31 4.27
C ASP A 52 -22.37 17.34 3.92
N THR A 53 -22.72 17.85 2.75
CA THR A 53 -24.12 17.98 2.32
C THR A 53 -24.69 16.74 1.65
N ARG A 54 -23.85 15.74 1.33
CA ARG A 54 -24.30 14.48 0.72
C ARG A 54 -25.20 13.67 1.64
N TYR A 55 -25.04 13.87 2.96
CA TYR A 55 -25.76 13.12 4.00
C TYR A 55 -26.93 13.92 4.60
N SER A 56 -27.24 15.12 4.10
CA SER A 56 -28.36 15.91 4.57
C SER A 56 -29.74 15.35 4.17
N TYR A 57 -29.78 14.29 3.36
CA TYR A 57 -30.98 13.62 2.88
C TYR A 57 -31.08 12.18 3.34
N LEU A 58 -30.57 11.84 4.51
CA LEU A 58 -30.83 10.52 5.08
C LEU A 58 -32.34 10.38 5.31
N PRO A 59 -32.95 9.27 4.89
CA PRO A 59 -34.37 9.03 5.13
C PRO A 59 -34.66 9.12 6.63
N GLU A 60 -35.83 9.65 7.00
CA GLU A 60 -36.25 9.84 8.39
C GLU A 60 -36.24 8.56 9.23
N GLU A 61 -36.17 7.39 8.58
CA GLU A 61 -36.12 6.07 9.21
C GLU A 61 -34.73 5.69 9.76
N SER A 62 -33.65 6.34 9.36
CA SER A 62 -32.33 6.12 9.95
C SER A 62 -32.00 7.20 10.98
N ASN A 63 -32.45 7.01 12.21
CA ASN A 63 -32.11 7.84 13.36
C ASN A 63 -30.62 7.76 13.77
N GLN A 64 -29.77 7.11 12.99
CA GLN A 64 -28.34 7.02 13.25
C GLN A 64 -27.59 7.98 12.33
N ILE A 65 -27.13 9.08 12.91
CA ILE A 65 -26.13 9.94 12.28
C ILE A 65 -24.86 9.07 12.12
N ASP A 66 -24.46 8.83 10.88
CA ASP A 66 -23.20 8.15 10.59
C ASP A 66 -22.03 9.10 10.87
N PHE A 67 -21.59 9.14 12.13
CA PHE A 67 -20.44 9.93 12.55
C PHE A 67 -19.16 9.59 11.78
N GLN A 68 -19.03 8.36 11.26
CA GLN A 68 -17.88 7.94 10.46
C GLN A 68 -17.73 8.80 9.21
N SER A 69 -18.84 9.13 8.55
CA SER A 69 -18.85 9.99 7.36
C SER A 69 -18.49 11.44 7.68
N TYR A 70 -18.95 11.99 8.80
CA TYR A 70 -18.67 13.37 9.20
C TYR A 70 -17.23 13.58 9.69
N CYS A 71 -16.62 12.56 10.24
CA CYS A 71 -15.27 12.58 10.80
C CYS A 71 -14.26 11.84 9.93
N SER A 72 -14.64 11.49 8.72
CA SER A 72 -13.79 10.77 7.78
C SER A 72 -12.55 11.57 7.38
N PRO A 73 -11.39 10.91 7.21
CA PRO A 73 -10.19 11.53 6.65
C PRO A 73 -10.42 12.21 5.30
N LEU A 74 -11.36 11.71 4.49
CA LEU A 74 -11.75 12.34 3.22
C LEU A 74 -12.24 13.77 3.39
N VAL A 75 -12.91 14.10 4.49
CA VAL A 75 -13.36 15.46 4.79
C VAL A 75 -12.17 16.40 4.92
N ILE A 76 -11.11 15.99 5.60
CA ILE A 76 -9.85 16.77 5.68
C ILE A 76 -9.29 16.98 4.27
N LEU A 77 -9.22 15.92 3.46
CA LEU A 77 -8.69 16.01 2.09
C LEU A 77 -9.52 16.93 1.20
N HIS A 78 -10.85 16.96 1.34
CA HIS A 78 -11.70 17.92 0.64
C HIS A 78 -11.41 19.35 1.06
N ILE A 79 -11.33 19.62 2.37
CA ILE A 79 -10.98 20.93 2.90
C ILE A 79 -9.61 21.38 2.36
N CYS A 80 -8.59 20.55 2.49
CA CYS A 80 -7.24 20.87 2.07
C CYS A 80 -7.16 21.08 0.54
N ASN A 81 -7.74 20.21 -0.26
CA ASN A 81 -7.65 20.28 -1.73
C ASN A 81 -8.47 21.41 -2.36
N GLU A 82 -9.58 21.81 -1.76
CA GLU A 82 -10.48 22.80 -2.35
C GLU A 82 -10.39 24.18 -1.69
N PHE A 83 -10.10 24.22 -0.39
CA PHE A 83 -10.07 25.45 0.37
C PHE A 83 -8.64 25.97 0.64
N PHE A 84 -7.68 25.06 0.83
CA PHE A 84 -6.27 25.39 1.08
C PHE A 84 -5.33 24.89 -0.05
N LYS A 85 -5.83 24.83 -1.27
CA LYS A 85 -5.13 24.23 -2.41
C LYS A 85 -3.73 24.80 -2.69
N GLU A 86 -3.52 26.08 -2.42
CA GLU A 86 -2.22 26.75 -2.59
C GLU A 86 -1.15 26.20 -1.64
N LEU A 87 -1.56 25.72 -0.45
CA LEU A 87 -0.65 25.10 0.52
C LEU A 87 -0.24 23.66 0.15
N LEU A 88 -0.88 23.06 -0.85
CA LEU A 88 -0.59 21.69 -1.33
C LEU A 88 0.13 21.68 -2.67
N GLN A 89 0.71 22.78 -3.10
CA GLN A 89 1.55 22.85 -4.29
C GLN A 89 2.90 22.15 -4.07
N GLU A 90 3.68 22.01 -5.12
CA GLU A 90 5.07 21.59 -4.99
C GLU A 90 5.83 22.58 -4.10
N LYS A 91 6.68 22.04 -3.23
CA LYS A 91 7.40 22.80 -2.23
C LYS A 91 8.13 24.03 -2.82
N GLN A 92 8.84 23.83 -3.96
CA GLN A 92 9.57 24.92 -4.60
C GLN A 92 8.62 26.00 -5.17
N VAL A 93 7.49 25.59 -5.76
CA VAL A 93 6.47 26.50 -6.30
C VAL A 93 5.87 27.32 -5.17
N TYR A 94 5.46 26.69 -4.09
CA TYR A 94 4.92 27.36 -2.93
C TYR A 94 5.85 28.43 -2.37
N TRP A 95 7.12 28.09 -2.14
CA TRP A 95 8.10 29.00 -1.54
C TRP A 95 8.43 30.20 -2.44
N SER A 96 8.42 30.01 -3.75
CA SER A 96 8.70 31.09 -4.72
C SER A 96 7.50 31.99 -5.01
N GLU A 97 6.29 31.57 -4.64
CA GLU A 97 5.07 32.34 -4.90
C GLU A 97 5.04 33.63 -4.08
N GLN A 98 4.69 34.74 -4.72
CA GLN A 98 4.56 36.05 -4.10
C GLN A 98 3.14 36.27 -3.58
N ILE A 99 3.02 36.70 -2.32
CA ILE A 99 1.78 37.21 -1.77
C ILE A 99 1.63 38.66 -2.24
N LYS A 100 0.83 38.88 -3.27
CA LYS A 100 0.77 40.14 -4.05
C LYS A 100 0.57 41.39 -3.23
N TRP A 101 -0.32 41.33 -2.24
CA TRP A 101 -0.64 42.51 -1.41
C TRP A 101 0.39 42.79 -0.31
N LEU A 102 1.28 41.86 -0.02
CA LEU A 102 2.41 42.03 0.88
C LEU A 102 3.70 42.35 0.14
N GLU A 103 3.72 42.17 -1.18
CA GLU A 103 4.91 42.28 -2.03
C GLU A 103 6.11 41.41 -1.54
N ARG A 104 5.80 40.29 -0.86
CA ARG A 104 6.77 39.35 -0.27
C ARG A 104 6.47 37.95 -0.71
N THR A 105 7.52 37.14 -0.82
CA THR A 105 7.39 35.73 -1.13
C THR A 105 6.86 34.93 0.07
N ARG A 106 6.26 33.77 -0.18
CA ARG A 106 5.84 32.87 0.91
C ARG A 106 7.03 32.43 1.75
N ALA A 107 8.21 32.23 1.16
CA ALA A 107 9.44 31.91 1.89
C ALA A 107 9.81 32.97 2.93
N GLU A 108 9.54 34.25 2.67
CA GLU A 108 9.83 35.34 3.58
C GLU A 108 8.77 35.52 4.67
N VAL A 109 7.56 34.96 4.46
CA VAL A 109 6.41 35.18 5.33
C VAL A 109 6.11 33.96 6.19
N ASP A 110 6.21 32.75 5.65
CA ASP A 110 5.85 31.48 6.32
C ASP A 110 7.02 30.91 7.13
N THR A 111 7.49 31.67 8.12
CA THR A 111 8.69 31.39 8.93
C THR A 111 8.38 31.05 10.39
N TYR A 112 7.13 30.96 10.77
CA TYR A 112 6.71 30.69 12.16
C TYR A 112 6.07 29.31 12.27
N PRO A 113 6.26 28.63 13.42
CA PRO A 113 5.56 27.37 13.69
C PRO A 113 4.04 27.51 13.60
N CYS A 114 3.42 26.46 13.11
CA CYS A 114 1.98 26.32 12.98
C CYS A 114 1.50 25.02 13.61
N THR A 115 0.41 25.09 14.36
CA THR A 115 -0.28 23.93 14.92
C THR A 115 -1.67 23.81 14.31
N ILE A 116 -2.04 22.62 13.90
CA ILE A 116 -3.40 22.31 13.42
C ILE A 116 -4.00 21.22 14.30
N GLU A 117 -5.18 21.50 14.86
CA GLU A 117 -5.94 20.52 15.64
C GLU A 117 -7.20 20.09 14.88
N VAL A 118 -7.40 18.79 14.79
CA VAL A 118 -8.63 18.14 14.32
C VAL A 118 -9.34 17.57 15.55
N LYS A 119 -10.49 18.10 15.90
CA LYS A 119 -11.18 17.73 17.17
C LYS A 119 -11.78 16.33 17.14
N ASN A 120 -12.12 15.83 15.98
CA ASN A 120 -12.68 14.50 15.84
C ASN A 120 -12.32 13.94 14.46
N LEU A 121 -11.56 12.84 14.43
CA LEU A 121 -11.18 12.10 13.24
C LEU A 121 -11.53 10.62 13.44
N TYR A 122 -12.24 10.03 12.49
CA TYR A 122 -12.52 8.60 12.50
C TYR A 122 -11.33 7.83 11.91
N ALA A 123 -10.80 6.92 12.71
CA ALA A 123 -9.78 5.97 12.29
C ALA A 123 -10.19 4.58 12.80
N ASN A 124 -10.27 3.58 11.92
CA ASN A 124 -10.69 2.25 12.36
C ASN A 124 -9.66 1.60 13.30
N SER A 125 -10.08 0.49 13.96
CA SER A 125 -9.24 -0.18 14.97
C SER A 125 -7.90 -0.66 14.41
N THR A 126 -7.84 -1.06 13.15
CA THR A 126 -6.60 -1.50 12.50
C THR A 126 -5.62 -0.33 12.31
N TRP A 127 -6.11 0.82 11.88
CA TRP A 127 -5.32 2.04 11.83
C TRP A 127 -4.81 2.40 13.21
N TYR A 128 -5.70 2.44 14.19
CA TYR A 128 -5.40 2.85 15.54
C TYR A 128 -4.35 1.94 16.20
N SER A 129 -4.46 0.63 16.04
CA SER A 129 -3.54 -0.34 16.68
C SER A 129 -2.19 -0.45 15.97
N LYS A 130 -2.15 -0.28 14.64
CA LYS A 130 -0.94 -0.48 13.82
C LYS A 130 -0.44 0.81 13.15
N GLY A 131 -1.32 1.55 12.49
CA GLY A 131 -0.95 2.71 11.71
C GLY A 131 -0.70 3.96 12.55
N HIS A 132 -1.49 4.18 13.59
CA HIS A 132 -1.30 5.26 14.55
C HIS A 132 0.07 5.18 15.22
N PHE A 133 0.41 4.04 15.77
CA PHE A 133 1.71 3.81 16.41
C PHE A 133 2.87 4.05 15.45
N MET A 134 2.76 3.59 14.21
CA MET A 134 3.76 3.84 13.18
C MET A 134 3.90 5.33 12.86
N MET A 135 2.79 6.08 12.77
CA MET A 135 2.85 7.51 12.48
C MET A 135 3.53 8.32 13.57
N GLU A 136 3.23 8.09 14.83
CA GLU A 136 3.91 8.77 15.96
C GLU A 136 5.40 8.41 16.05
N ARG A 137 5.76 7.20 15.63
CA ARG A 137 7.16 6.76 15.59
C ARG A 137 7.97 7.56 14.57
N TYR A 138 7.45 7.72 13.34
CA TYR A 138 8.15 8.44 12.27
C TYR A 138 8.04 9.96 12.39
N PHE A 139 6.94 10.46 12.93
CA PHE A 139 6.62 11.87 12.98
C PHE A 139 6.39 12.34 14.42
N LYS A 140 7.44 12.77 15.10
CA LYS A 140 7.39 13.23 16.51
C LYS A 140 6.53 14.48 16.72
N ASN A 141 6.16 15.17 15.66
CA ASN A 141 5.33 16.38 15.67
C ASN A 141 3.84 16.08 15.39
N ILE A 142 3.44 14.82 15.54
CA ILE A 142 2.04 14.38 15.51
C ILE A 142 1.67 13.87 16.91
N HIS A 143 0.52 14.33 17.42
CA HIS A 143 -0.02 13.88 18.69
C HIS A 143 -1.45 13.39 18.47
N ILE A 144 -1.69 12.15 18.83
CA ILE A 144 -2.99 11.50 18.65
C ILE A 144 -3.54 11.12 20.00
N THR A 145 -4.77 11.59 20.30
CA THR A 145 -5.45 11.32 21.56
C THR A 145 -6.77 10.60 21.28
N PRO A 146 -6.96 9.38 21.81
CA PRO A 146 -8.23 8.67 21.71
C PRO A 146 -9.36 9.46 22.36
N ILE A 147 -10.56 9.45 21.74
CA ILE A 147 -11.78 10.04 22.31
C ILE A 147 -12.72 8.90 22.74
N VAL A 148 -13.37 8.26 21.79
CA VAL A 148 -14.29 7.15 22.02
C VAL A 148 -14.37 6.24 20.80
N GLY A 149 -14.32 4.94 21.00
CA GLY A 149 -14.33 3.96 19.89
C GLY A 149 -13.20 4.23 18.90
N ASN A 150 -13.54 4.37 17.64
CA ASN A 150 -12.60 4.66 16.56
C ASN A 150 -12.39 6.17 16.30
N ASN A 151 -12.87 7.03 17.18
CA ASN A 151 -12.68 8.47 17.07
C ASN A 151 -11.48 8.96 17.89
N LEU A 152 -10.72 9.86 17.31
CA LEU A 152 -9.52 10.42 17.92
C LEU A 152 -9.44 11.94 17.68
N SER A 153 -8.70 12.63 18.52
CA SER A 153 -8.23 13.99 18.28
C SER A 153 -6.81 13.93 17.75
N LEU A 154 -6.57 14.73 16.72
CA LEU A 154 -5.26 14.83 16.07
C LEU A 154 -4.73 16.25 16.23
N ARG A 155 -3.48 16.39 16.68
CA ARG A 155 -2.72 17.64 16.68
C ARG A 155 -1.46 17.46 15.87
N VAL A 156 -1.24 18.36 14.92
CA VAL A 156 -0.10 18.36 14.02
C VAL A 156 0.67 19.65 14.20
N GLU A 157 2.00 19.55 14.31
CA GLU A 157 2.90 20.69 14.45
C GLU A 157 3.87 20.75 13.28
N GLY A 158 3.92 21.90 12.60
CA GLY A 158 4.87 22.19 11.51
C GLY A 158 5.73 23.39 11.83
N LYS A 159 6.91 23.47 11.22
CA LYS A 159 7.79 24.66 11.32
C LYS A 159 7.22 25.87 10.56
N SER A 160 6.20 25.62 9.73
CA SER A 160 5.50 26.59 8.90
C SER A 160 4.05 26.15 8.68
N VAL A 161 3.21 27.06 8.16
CA VAL A 161 1.83 26.73 7.76
C VAL A 161 1.82 25.68 6.64
N PHE A 162 2.76 25.80 5.69
CA PHE A 162 2.93 24.82 4.61
C PHE A 162 3.20 23.43 5.17
N GLU A 163 4.18 23.31 6.06
CA GLU A 163 4.58 22.01 6.63
C GLU A 163 3.43 21.37 7.43
N ALA A 164 2.78 22.16 8.31
CA ALA A 164 1.64 21.68 9.10
C ALA A 164 0.47 21.20 8.23
N MET A 165 0.14 21.94 7.16
CA MET A 165 -0.96 21.60 6.26
C MET A 165 -0.66 20.36 5.41
N ASN A 166 0.57 20.22 4.91
CA ASN A 166 1.00 19.03 4.18
C ASN A 166 1.04 17.80 5.10
N LEU A 167 1.53 17.93 6.33
CA LEU A 167 1.54 16.85 7.31
C LEU A 167 0.12 16.41 7.70
N LEU A 168 -0.80 17.36 7.94
CA LEU A 168 -2.22 17.05 8.15
C LEU A 168 -2.81 16.28 6.97
N SER A 169 -2.55 16.74 5.74
CA SER A 169 -3.06 16.11 4.52
C SER A 169 -2.45 14.73 4.32
N PHE A 170 -1.17 14.55 4.62
CA PHE A 170 -0.47 13.26 4.61
C PHE A 170 -1.11 12.25 5.57
N ILE A 171 -1.39 12.66 6.81
CA ILE A 171 -2.07 11.80 7.79
C ILE A 171 -3.48 11.45 7.31
N ALA A 172 -4.19 12.40 6.72
CA ALA A 172 -5.52 12.14 6.16
C ALA A 172 -5.48 11.12 5.01
N VAL A 173 -4.50 11.22 4.09
CA VAL A 173 -4.31 10.22 3.01
C VAL A 173 -4.01 8.85 3.60
N THR A 174 -3.02 8.75 4.49
CA THR A 174 -2.60 7.47 5.06
C THR A 174 -3.70 6.84 5.91
N THR A 175 -4.43 7.64 6.72
CA THR A 175 -5.59 7.15 7.47
C THR A 175 -6.69 6.66 6.53
N HIS A 176 -6.96 7.39 5.46
CA HIS A 176 -7.98 6.99 4.49
C HIS A 176 -7.65 5.65 3.82
N ILE A 177 -6.43 5.46 3.31
CA ILE A 177 -6.04 4.22 2.65
C ILE A 177 -5.92 3.03 3.61
N THR A 178 -5.76 3.25 4.90
CA THR A 178 -5.67 2.21 5.93
C THR A 178 -6.99 1.90 6.62
N ASN A 179 -7.98 2.81 6.57
CA ASN A 179 -9.33 2.59 7.12
C ASN A 179 -10.15 1.56 6.34
N THR A 180 -9.75 1.23 5.12
CA THR A 180 -10.49 0.30 4.26
C THR A 180 -9.88 -1.09 4.35
N TYR A 181 -10.64 -2.05 4.87
CA TYR A 181 -10.24 -3.46 4.97
C TYR A 181 -10.19 -4.13 3.60
N GLY A 182 -9.01 -4.12 2.96
CA GLY A 182 -8.82 -4.84 1.70
C GLY A 182 -9.60 -4.30 0.49
N GLU A 183 -10.47 -3.33 0.69
CA GLU A 183 -11.16 -2.64 -0.39
C GLU A 183 -10.27 -1.53 -0.97
N TYR A 184 -10.34 -1.35 -2.28
CA TYR A 184 -9.62 -0.27 -2.94
C TYR A 184 -10.16 1.07 -2.47
N THR A 185 -9.30 1.88 -1.91
CA THR A 185 -9.59 3.26 -1.57
C THR A 185 -9.56 4.07 -2.85
N TYR A 186 -10.73 4.30 -3.42
CA TYR A 186 -10.85 4.91 -4.72
C TYR A 186 -10.38 6.38 -4.68
N ILE A 187 -9.25 6.67 -5.33
CA ILE A 187 -8.80 8.02 -5.61
C ILE A 187 -9.08 8.31 -7.10
N ASP A 188 -9.88 9.34 -7.35
CA ASP A 188 -10.16 9.84 -8.69
C ASP A 188 -8.83 10.24 -9.38
N ASP A 189 -8.70 9.98 -10.69
CA ASP A 189 -7.52 10.31 -11.50
C ASP A 189 -7.04 11.75 -11.25
N HIS A 190 -7.98 12.67 -11.11
CA HIS A 190 -7.70 14.07 -10.84
C HIS A 190 -6.98 14.33 -9.51
N PHE A 191 -7.12 13.46 -8.54
CA PHE A 191 -6.51 13.61 -7.22
C PHE A 191 -5.25 12.77 -7.00
N ALA A 192 -5.02 11.74 -7.82
CA ALA A 192 -3.88 10.83 -7.65
C ALA A 192 -2.53 11.58 -7.60
N GLN A 193 -2.31 12.48 -8.56
CA GLN A 193 -1.10 13.31 -8.61
C GLN A 193 -0.99 14.29 -7.42
N LYS A 194 -2.13 14.87 -6.97
CA LYS A 194 -2.13 15.77 -5.81
C LYS A 194 -1.73 15.04 -4.54
N TYR A 195 -2.27 13.85 -4.33
CA TYR A 195 -1.97 13.05 -3.13
C TYR A 195 -0.55 12.47 -3.18
N ALA A 196 -0.09 12.06 -4.36
CA ALA A 196 1.31 11.69 -4.57
C ALA A 196 2.25 12.84 -4.17
N ARG A 197 1.92 14.06 -4.55
CA ARG A 197 2.68 15.27 -4.21
C ARG A 197 2.69 15.54 -2.70
N ILE A 198 1.57 15.33 -2.01
CA ILE A 198 1.53 15.44 -0.54
C ILE A 198 2.55 14.49 0.11
N LEU A 199 2.65 13.25 -0.37
CA LEU A 199 3.63 12.30 0.15
C LEU A 199 5.06 12.81 -0.05
N THR A 200 5.37 13.37 -1.21
CA THR A 200 6.73 13.86 -1.53
C THR A 200 7.08 15.21 -0.92
N ASN A 201 6.09 15.98 -0.45
CA ASN A 201 6.34 17.23 0.28
C ASN A 201 6.85 16.99 1.71
N ILE A 202 6.61 15.82 2.27
CA ILE A 202 7.04 15.43 3.63
C ILE A 202 8.39 14.73 3.54
N PRO A 203 9.41 15.15 4.31
CA PRO A 203 10.70 14.47 4.33
C PRO A 203 10.62 13.14 5.10
N GLN A 204 11.50 12.20 4.75
CA GLN A 204 11.71 10.95 5.48
C GLN A 204 10.44 10.07 5.60
N VAL A 205 9.55 10.12 4.62
CA VAL A 205 8.42 9.21 4.55
C VAL A 205 8.94 7.81 4.17
N PRO A 206 8.65 6.78 4.97
CA PRO A 206 9.19 5.45 4.72
C PRO A 206 8.58 4.81 3.45
N TYR A 207 9.34 3.92 2.83
CA TYR A 207 8.95 3.22 1.59
C TYR A 207 7.57 2.58 1.68
N PHE A 208 7.23 1.92 2.79
CA PHE A 208 5.97 1.19 2.91
C PHE A 208 4.73 2.08 2.72
N VAL A 209 4.81 3.40 3.01
CA VAL A 209 3.70 4.35 2.80
C VAL A 209 3.45 4.56 1.31
N PHE A 210 4.51 4.71 0.52
CA PHE A 210 4.41 4.81 -0.94
C PHE A 210 3.90 3.50 -1.55
N TYR A 211 4.41 2.37 -1.05
CA TYR A 211 3.91 1.05 -1.41
C TYR A 211 2.40 0.93 -1.17
N LEU A 212 1.92 1.24 0.03
CA LEU A 212 0.49 1.20 0.35
C LEU A 212 -0.32 2.15 -0.53
N PHE A 213 0.19 3.35 -0.79
CA PHE A 213 -0.48 4.30 -1.67
C PHE A 213 -0.64 3.74 -3.09
N ILE A 214 0.41 3.21 -3.68
CA ILE A 214 0.35 2.58 -5.01
C ILE A 214 -0.66 1.43 -5.02
N LYS A 215 -0.61 0.52 -4.04
CA LYS A 215 -1.43 -0.71 -4.03
C LYS A 215 -2.90 -0.45 -3.72
N ARG A 216 -3.21 0.57 -2.92
CA ARG A 216 -4.58 0.80 -2.45
C ARG A 216 -5.27 1.97 -3.12
N ALA A 217 -4.53 2.98 -3.57
CA ALA A 217 -5.10 4.21 -4.09
C ALA A 217 -5.03 4.33 -5.62
N ILE A 218 -4.06 3.68 -6.25
CA ILE A 218 -3.84 3.77 -7.69
C ILE A 218 -4.49 2.60 -8.41
N LYS A 219 -5.33 2.90 -9.41
CA LYS A 219 -6.18 1.91 -10.07
C LYS A 219 -5.68 1.42 -11.40
N SER A 220 -4.88 2.22 -12.08
CA SER A 220 -4.49 1.94 -13.45
C SER A 220 -3.00 2.14 -13.66
N GLU A 221 -2.44 1.35 -14.57
CA GLU A 221 -1.05 1.54 -15.00
C GLU A 221 -0.78 2.95 -15.51
N ARG A 222 -1.78 3.61 -16.09
CA ARG A 222 -1.66 5.00 -16.54
C ARG A 222 -1.43 5.94 -15.36
N GLN A 223 -2.27 5.87 -14.31
CA GLN A 223 -2.08 6.68 -13.10
C GLN A 223 -0.72 6.40 -12.47
N PHE A 224 -0.34 5.13 -12.41
CA PHE A 224 0.95 4.71 -11.87
C PHE A 224 2.12 5.32 -12.66
N ALA A 225 2.09 5.23 -13.99
CA ALA A 225 3.13 5.79 -14.86
C ALA A 225 3.30 7.31 -14.67
N GLU A 226 2.22 8.03 -14.33
CA GLU A 226 2.26 9.48 -14.08
C GLU A 226 2.92 9.83 -12.73
N ILE A 227 2.78 8.99 -11.69
CA ILE A 227 3.32 9.27 -10.35
C ILE A 227 4.67 8.61 -10.05
N LYS A 228 4.98 7.49 -10.70
CA LYS A 228 6.20 6.71 -10.50
C LYS A 228 7.48 7.57 -10.55
N PRO A 229 7.71 8.43 -11.56
CA PRO A 229 8.91 9.24 -11.62
C PRO A 229 9.08 10.20 -10.43
N MET A 230 7.96 10.70 -9.89
CA MET A 230 7.95 11.59 -8.72
C MET A 230 8.41 10.83 -7.46
N PHE A 231 7.94 9.62 -7.28
CA PHE A 231 8.30 8.78 -6.14
C PHE A 231 9.76 8.32 -6.20
N GLU A 232 10.21 7.89 -7.37
CA GLU A 232 11.60 7.50 -7.59
C GLU A 232 12.57 8.68 -7.38
N ALA A 233 12.21 9.87 -7.85
CA ALA A 233 13.00 11.08 -7.62
C ALA A 233 13.07 11.45 -6.12
N TYR A 234 11.99 11.29 -5.38
CA TYR A 234 11.96 11.52 -3.95
C TYR A 234 12.97 10.62 -3.21
N PHE A 235 12.91 9.31 -3.44
CA PHE A 235 13.82 8.37 -2.79
C PHE A 235 15.26 8.51 -3.25
N LYS A 236 15.48 8.83 -4.52
CA LYS A 236 16.81 9.10 -5.03
C LYS A 236 17.48 10.31 -4.33
N ALA A 237 16.69 11.33 -4.00
CA ALA A 237 17.18 12.48 -3.22
C ALA A 237 17.54 12.09 -1.77
N GLU A 238 16.97 11.02 -1.25
CA GLU A 238 17.29 10.44 0.08
C GLU A 238 18.37 9.33 0.00
N GLY A 239 18.95 9.08 -1.17
CA GLY A 239 20.03 8.11 -1.36
C GLY A 239 19.57 6.66 -1.58
N LEU A 240 18.28 6.45 -1.87
CA LEU A 240 17.72 5.14 -2.20
C LEU A 240 17.39 5.04 -3.69
N ASP A 241 17.86 3.99 -4.35
CA ASP A 241 17.49 3.66 -5.72
C ASP A 241 16.32 2.69 -5.70
N ILE A 242 15.12 3.19 -6.06
CA ILE A 242 13.88 2.40 -6.03
C ILE A 242 13.30 2.32 -7.44
N ASP A 243 12.89 1.12 -7.84
CA ASP A 243 12.07 0.85 -9.02
C ASP A 243 10.73 0.26 -8.56
N PHE A 244 9.69 1.10 -8.50
CA PHE A 244 8.34 0.69 -8.12
C PHE A 244 7.64 -0.12 -9.22
N GLN A 245 6.88 -1.13 -8.81
CA GLN A 245 6.01 -1.91 -9.68
C GLN A 245 4.54 -1.56 -9.44
N PHE A 246 3.69 -1.61 -10.47
CA PHE A 246 2.25 -1.31 -10.33
C PHE A 246 1.52 -2.40 -9.55
N ALA A 247 1.73 -3.67 -9.94
CA ALA A 247 1.15 -4.80 -9.23
C ALA A 247 1.76 -4.95 -7.82
N ASP A 248 0.98 -5.45 -6.87
CA ASP A 248 1.54 -5.89 -5.60
C ASP A 248 2.50 -7.07 -5.80
N THR A 249 3.29 -7.41 -4.80
CA THR A 249 4.28 -8.50 -4.89
C THR A 249 3.60 -9.81 -5.28
N HIS A 250 2.39 -10.09 -4.76
CA HIS A 250 1.64 -11.28 -5.12
C HIS A 250 1.17 -11.26 -6.59
N GLY A 251 0.65 -10.13 -7.06
CA GLY A 251 0.27 -9.94 -8.47
C GLY A 251 1.46 -10.05 -9.41
N SER A 252 2.58 -9.41 -9.06
CA SER A 252 3.83 -9.50 -9.82
C SER A 252 4.35 -10.94 -9.90
N ARG A 253 4.24 -11.70 -8.80
CA ARG A 253 4.60 -13.11 -8.74
C ARG A 253 3.69 -13.98 -9.62
N MET A 254 2.38 -13.75 -9.57
CA MET A 254 1.44 -14.46 -10.46
C MET A 254 1.75 -14.21 -11.94
N ASP A 255 2.03 -12.96 -12.31
CA ASP A 255 2.34 -12.60 -13.68
C ASP A 255 3.67 -13.21 -14.15
N PHE A 256 4.68 -13.21 -13.28
CA PHE A 256 5.95 -13.87 -13.53
C PHE A 256 5.77 -15.37 -13.76
N ILE A 257 5.04 -16.05 -12.89
CA ILE A 257 4.85 -17.51 -12.99
C ILE A 257 4.09 -17.90 -14.26
N VAL A 258 3.00 -17.18 -14.58
CA VAL A 258 2.24 -17.46 -15.81
C VAL A 258 3.10 -17.23 -17.05
N LYS A 259 3.92 -16.19 -17.06
CA LYS A 259 4.82 -15.87 -18.18
C LYS A 259 5.91 -16.94 -18.34
N GLU A 260 6.53 -17.37 -17.24
CA GLU A 260 7.65 -18.33 -17.28
C GLU A 260 7.20 -19.76 -17.60
N LEU A 261 6.04 -20.18 -17.08
CA LEU A 261 5.54 -21.54 -17.32
C LEU A 261 4.88 -21.70 -18.70
N GLY A 262 4.28 -20.64 -19.23
CA GLY A 262 3.48 -20.73 -20.45
C GLY A 262 2.20 -21.55 -20.26
N MET A 263 1.60 -21.97 -21.37
CA MET A 263 0.29 -22.66 -21.39
C MET A 263 0.36 -24.07 -21.96
N GLU A 264 1.55 -24.59 -22.27
CA GLU A 264 1.74 -25.81 -23.07
C GLU A 264 1.77 -27.08 -22.22
N TYR A 265 1.94 -26.99 -20.91
CA TYR A 265 2.08 -28.15 -20.03
C TYR A 265 1.02 -28.15 -18.92
N PRO A 266 0.61 -29.32 -18.43
CA PRO A 266 -0.12 -29.44 -17.18
C PRO A 266 0.64 -28.80 -16.04
N ILE A 267 -0.09 -28.35 -15.01
CA ILE A 267 0.49 -27.68 -13.83
C ILE A 267 0.29 -28.56 -12.60
N LEU A 268 1.31 -28.63 -11.77
CA LEU A 268 1.27 -29.15 -10.40
C LEU A 268 1.57 -27.99 -9.45
N ASP A 269 0.56 -27.54 -8.73
CA ASP A 269 0.58 -26.42 -7.78
C ASP A 269 0.62 -26.95 -6.35
N ILE A 270 1.73 -26.75 -5.66
CA ILE A 270 2.03 -27.29 -4.34
C ILE A 270 1.94 -26.18 -3.32
N GLY A 271 1.11 -26.36 -2.27
CA GLY A 271 0.73 -25.29 -1.37
C GLY A 271 -0.19 -24.31 -2.09
N CYS A 272 -1.20 -24.81 -2.79
CA CYS A 272 -2.04 -24.06 -3.70
C CYS A 272 -3.00 -23.06 -3.01
N GLY A 273 -3.22 -23.20 -1.68
CA GLY A 273 -4.05 -22.33 -0.87
C GLY A 273 -5.41 -22.04 -1.51
N GLU A 274 -5.73 -20.78 -1.69
CA GLU A 274 -6.99 -20.34 -2.29
C GLU A 274 -7.08 -20.50 -3.82
N LEU A 275 -6.22 -21.31 -4.44
CA LEU A 275 -6.20 -21.57 -5.88
C LEU A 275 -6.09 -20.29 -6.74
N LYS A 276 -5.32 -19.31 -6.26
CA LYS A 276 -5.16 -18.03 -6.96
C LYS A 276 -4.45 -18.19 -8.29
N TYR A 277 -3.46 -19.10 -8.37
CA TYR A 277 -2.76 -19.43 -9.62
C TYR A 277 -3.71 -20.12 -10.61
N TYR A 278 -4.47 -21.12 -10.17
CA TYR A 278 -5.49 -21.74 -11.02
C TYR A 278 -6.40 -20.69 -11.66
N ARG A 279 -7.01 -19.81 -10.85
CA ARG A 279 -7.87 -18.72 -11.36
C ARG A 279 -7.14 -17.76 -12.31
N ARG A 280 -5.82 -17.59 -12.12
CA ARG A 280 -5.01 -16.76 -13.04
C ARG A 280 -4.84 -17.46 -14.39
N PHE A 281 -4.50 -18.74 -14.44
CA PHE A 281 -4.38 -19.53 -15.66
C PHE A 281 -5.71 -19.66 -16.41
N MET A 282 -6.84 -19.71 -15.69
CA MET A 282 -8.18 -19.82 -16.29
C MET A 282 -8.72 -18.49 -16.88
N ARG A 283 -7.96 -17.41 -16.87
CA ARG A 283 -8.38 -16.19 -17.55
C ARG A 283 -8.52 -16.43 -19.06
N ARG A 284 -9.61 -15.92 -19.66
CA ARG A 284 -9.96 -16.15 -21.06
C ARG A 284 -8.85 -15.84 -22.08
N ASN A 285 -7.98 -14.87 -21.76
CA ASN A 285 -6.87 -14.47 -22.62
C ASN A 285 -5.70 -15.45 -22.66
N TYR A 286 -5.67 -16.46 -21.78
CA TYR A 286 -4.58 -17.43 -21.74
C TYR A 286 -4.89 -18.75 -22.42
N ASN A 287 -6.18 -19.10 -22.65
CA ASN A 287 -6.64 -20.34 -23.30
C ASN A 287 -6.03 -21.63 -22.71
N TYR A 288 -5.79 -21.65 -21.39
CA TYR A 288 -5.25 -22.84 -20.74
C TYR A 288 -6.29 -23.93 -20.63
N SER A 289 -5.95 -25.14 -21.12
CA SER A 289 -6.88 -26.30 -21.18
C SER A 289 -6.28 -27.59 -20.64
N HIS A 290 -5.01 -27.57 -20.22
CA HIS A 290 -4.36 -28.76 -19.68
C HIS A 290 -4.84 -29.05 -18.24
N PRO A 291 -4.62 -30.30 -17.74
CA PRO A 291 -4.87 -30.62 -16.33
C PRO A 291 -4.13 -29.69 -15.38
N TYR A 292 -4.81 -29.30 -14.32
CA TYR A 292 -4.25 -28.53 -13.21
C TYR A 292 -4.39 -29.35 -11.94
N PHE A 293 -3.28 -29.76 -11.38
CA PHE A 293 -3.19 -30.53 -10.15
C PHE A 293 -2.84 -29.61 -9.01
N ALA A 294 -3.66 -29.59 -7.96
CA ALA A 294 -3.52 -28.72 -6.82
C ALA A 294 -3.44 -29.53 -5.52
N THR A 295 -2.44 -29.24 -4.70
CA THR A 295 -2.29 -29.91 -3.40
C THR A 295 -1.97 -28.91 -2.31
N ASP A 296 -2.53 -29.17 -1.12
CA ASP A 296 -2.29 -28.40 0.09
C ASP A 296 -2.45 -29.28 1.33
N THR A 297 -1.73 -28.95 2.40
CA THR A 297 -1.84 -29.64 3.70
C THR A 297 -3.10 -29.25 4.45
N ASP A 298 -3.70 -28.11 4.13
CA ASP A 298 -4.98 -27.67 4.71
C ASP A 298 -6.15 -28.38 4.00
N LYS A 299 -6.85 -29.22 4.74
CA LYS A 299 -8.02 -29.95 4.22
C LYS A 299 -9.16 -29.06 3.74
N SER A 300 -9.29 -27.84 4.26
CA SER A 300 -10.32 -26.90 3.81
C SER A 300 -10.12 -26.47 2.35
N VAL A 301 -8.90 -26.57 1.83
CA VAL A 301 -8.56 -26.28 0.43
C VAL A 301 -9.20 -27.28 -0.53
N ALA A 302 -9.32 -28.56 -0.14
CA ALA A 302 -9.99 -29.55 -0.97
C ALA A 302 -11.51 -29.26 -1.12
N ASP A 303 -12.16 -28.83 -0.05
CA ASP A 303 -13.57 -28.41 -0.10
C ASP A 303 -13.75 -27.16 -0.96
N TYR A 304 -12.84 -26.20 -0.82
CA TYR A 304 -12.83 -24.99 -1.65
C TYR A 304 -12.59 -25.32 -3.13
N ALA A 305 -11.68 -26.23 -3.44
CA ALA A 305 -11.41 -26.68 -4.80
C ALA A 305 -12.64 -27.33 -5.44
N ALA A 306 -13.39 -28.16 -4.67
CA ALA A 306 -14.64 -28.75 -5.14
C ALA A 306 -15.70 -27.68 -5.48
N LEU A 307 -15.87 -26.68 -4.60
CA LEU A 307 -16.78 -25.55 -4.84
C LEU A 307 -16.36 -24.71 -6.06
N LEU A 308 -15.06 -24.49 -6.24
CA LEU A 308 -14.53 -23.73 -7.37
C LEU A 308 -14.73 -24.49 -8.68
N LYS A 309 -14.52 -25.80 -8.66
CA LYS A 309 -14.74 -26.69 -9.79
C LYS A 309 -16.19 -26.63 -10.27
N GLU A 310 -17.15 -26.69 -9.35
CA GLU A 310 -18.58 -26.57 -9.66
C GLU A 310 -18.93 -25.19 -10.23
N ARG A 311 -18.47 -24.09 -9.57
CA ARG A 311 -18.77 -22.71 -9.97
C ARG A 311 -18.19 -22.30 -11.34
N MET A 312 -17.02 -22.85 -11.68
CA MET A 312 -16.32 -22.51 -12.92
C MET A 312 -16.51 -23.55 -14.02
N GLU A 313 -17.29 -24.61 -13.77
CA GLU A 313 -17.41 -25.76 -14.68
C GLU A 313 -16.03 -26.31 -15.09
N ALA A 314 -15.13 -26.42 -14.07
CA ALA A 314 -13.69 -26.63 -14.27
C ALA A 314 -13.34 -28.11 -14.35
N ASP A 315 -13.53 -28.74 -15.49
CA ASP A 315 -13.26 -30.17 -15.69
C ASP A 315 -11.75 -30.54 -15.59
N ASN A 316 -10.87 -29.55 -15.75
CA ASN A 316 -9.43 -29.74 -15.72
C ASN A 316 -8.77 -29.54 -14.34
N LEU A 317 -9.54 -29.23 -13.28
CA LEU A 317 -9.03 -29.07 -11.92
C LEU A 317 -9.10 -30.40 -11.15
N TYR A 318 -7.95 -30.85 -10.63
CA TYR A 318 -7.77 -32.02 -9.78
C TYR A 318 -7.12 -31.61 -8.48
N SER A 319 -7.77 -31.84 -7.33
CA SER A 319 -7.22 -31.52 -6.02
C SER A 319 -7.03 -32.78 -5.19
N PHE A 320 -5.97 -32.81 -4.41
CA PHE A 320 -5.65 -33.91 -3.49
C PHE A 320 -4.92 -33.35 -2.25
N SER A 321 -5.06 -34.04 -1.12
CA SER A 321 -4.43 -33.66 0.14
C SER A 321 -3.23 -34.55 0.51
N ASP A 322 -3.02 -35.66 -0.20
CA ASP A 322 -1.90 -36.56 0.01
C ASP A 322 -1.12 -36.75 -1.31
N TRP A 323 0.19 -36.69 -1.23
CA TRP A 323 1.09 -36.92 -2.35
C TRP A 323 0.94 -38.36 -2.96
N ALA A 324 0.52 -39.31 -2.16
CA ALA A 324 0.25 -40.69 -2.61
C ALA A 324 -0.83 -40.75 -3.69
N ASP A 325 -1.71 -39.77 -3.73
CA ASP A 325 -2.82 -39.64 -4.68
C ASP A 325 -2.38 -39.05 -6.05
N TYR A 326 -1.13 -38.58 -6.15
CA TYR A 326 -0.60 -38.01 -7.38
C TYR A 326 0.00 -39.10 -8.29
N GLU A 327 -0.74 -39.53 -9.31
CA GLU A 327 -0.38 -40.60 -10.20
C GLU A 327 0.07 -40.17 -11.62
N TYR A 328 0.03 -38.84 -11.91
CA TYR A 328 0.32 -38.34 -13.25
C TYR A 328 1.80 -38.54 -13.62
N LYS A 329 2.08 -39.14 -14.78
CA LYS A 329 3.45 -39.56 -15.19
C LYS A 329 4.04 -38.76 -16.33
N ASN A 330 3.19 -38.00 -17.08
CA ASN A 330 3.70 -37.13 -18.15
C ASN A 330 4.35 -35.87 -17.58
N PRO A 331 5.17 -35.14 -18.36
CA PRO A 331 5.79 -33.89 -17.90
C PRO A 331 4.77 -32.85 -17.45
N VAL A 332 5.04 -32.20 -16.33
CA VAL A 332 4.26 -31.12 -15.78
C VAL A 332 5.14 -29.89 -15.52
N ASN A 333 4.54 -28.72 -15.43
CA ASN A 333 5.18 -27.58 -14.79
C ASN A 333 4.82 -27.55 -13.30
N ILE A 334 5.81 -27.30 -12.43
CA ILE A 334 5.63 -27.30 -10.98
C ILE A 334 5.67 -25.86 -10.45
N ILE A 335 4.68 -25.52 -9.63
CA ILE A 335 4.61 -24.29 -8.85
C ILE A 335 4.84 -24.65 -7.38
N LEU A 336 5.85 -24.07 -6.75
CA LEU A 336 6.15 -24.17 -5.33
C LEU A 336 6.48 -22.77 -4.80
N THR A 337 5.44 -22.02 -4.46
CA THR A 337 5.56 -20.58 -4.21
C THR A 337 5.13 -20.19 -2.80
N GLU A 338 6.05 -19.55 -2.05
CA GLU A 338 5.82 -19.16 -0.66
C GLU A 338 5.36 -20.37 0.18
N VAL A 339 6.12 -21.45 0.11
CA VAL A 339 5.83 -22.74 0.79
C VAL A 339 7.02 -23.24 1.58
N ILE A 340 8.23 -23.11 1.05
CA ILE A 340 9.40 -23.71 1.69
C ILE A 340 9.69 -23.09 3.05
N GLU A 341 9.47 -21.80 3.21
CA GLU A 341 9.65 -21.05 4.47
C GLU A 341 8.70 -21.45 5.59
N HIS A 342 7.57 -22.08 5.27
CA HIS A 342 6.61 -22.64 6.25
C HIS A 342 6.99 -24.03 6.76
N ASN A 343 8.14 -24.55 6.32
CA ASN A 343 8.68 -25.83 6.72
C ASN A 343 10.00 -25.67 7.48
N THR A 344 10.45 -26.71 8.21
CA THR A 344 11.83 -26.69 8.67
C THR A 344 12.78 -26.83 7.47
N PRO A 345 14.04 -26.37 7.55
CA PRO A 345 14.99 -26.49 6.45
C PRO A 345 15.12 -27.91 5.89
N GLU A 346 15.09 -28.94 6.76
CA GLU A 346 15.17 -30.35 6.36
C GLU A 346 13.92 -30.81 5.62
N ALA A 347 12.73 -30.37 6.05
CA ALA A 347 11.46 -30.68 5.38
C ALA A 347 11.36 -29.95 4.03
N ALA A 348 11.81 -28.70 3.96
CA ALA A 348 11.90 -27.94 2.72
C ALA A 348 12.86 -28.62 1.72
N GLU A 349 14.01 -29.12 2.17
CA GLU A 349 14.95 -29.89 1.35
C GLU A 349 14.31 -31.18 0.82
N ALA A 350 13.66 -31.95 1.68
CA ALA A 350 12.95 -33.15 1.29
C ALA A 350 11.87 -32.92 0.25
N LEU A 351 11.08 -31.83 0.44
CA LEU A 351 10.03 -31.41 -0.49
C LEU A 351 10.61 -31.03 -1.85
N VAL A 352 11.64 -30.21 -1.90
CA VAL A 352 12.27 -29.78 -3.16
C VAL A 352 12.91 -30.97 -3.87
N LYS A 353 13.61 -31.87 -3.16
CA LYS A 353 14.17 -33.08 -3.74
C LYS A 353 13.10 -34.05 -4.28
N HIS A 354 11.97 -34.16 -3.58
CA HIS A 354 10.83 -34.92 -4.08
C HIS A 354 10.30 -34.32 -5.39
N CYS A 355 10.08 -33.00 -5.45
CA CYS A 355 9.65 -32.32 -6.68
C CYS A 355 10.65 -32.52 -7.84
N LEU A 356 11.96 -32.46 -7.57
CA LEU A 356 13.02 -32.72 -8.55
C LEU A 356 13.00 -34.17 -9.09
N SER A 357 12.49 -35.14 -8.31
CA SER A 357 12.34 -36.52 -8.73
C SER A 357 11.17 -36.78 -9.67
N LEU A 358 10.20 -35.88 -9.72
CA LEU A 358 9.03 -35.97 -10.61
C LEU A 358 9.42 -35.71 -12.06
N ASN A 359 8.55 -36.13 -12.97
CA ASN A 359 8.71 -35.83 -14.39
C ASN A 359 8.20 -34.43 -14.67
N PHE A 360 9.08 -33.41 -14.61
CA PHE A 360 8.71 -32.01 -14.85
C PHE A 360 9.45 -31.41 -16.05
N HIS A 361 8.84 -30.43 -16.69
CA HIS A 361 9.46 -29.59 -17.71
C HIS A 361 10.11 -28.36 -17.07
N LYS A 362 9.33 -27.54 -16.32
CA LYS A 362 9.83 -26.42 -15.53
C LYS A 362 9.31 -26.50 -14.10
N MET A 363 10.12 -26.06 -13.16
CA MET A 363 9.74 -25.88 -11.77
C MET A 363 10.10 -24.46 -11.32
N ILE A 364 9.15 -23.77 -10.71
CA ILE A 364 9.36 -22.45 -10.11
C ILE A 364 9.20 -22.56 -8.61
N ILE A 365 10.22 -22.08 -7.88
CA ILE A 365 10.18 -21.95 -6.43
C ILE A 365 10.31 -20.47 -6.11
N THR A 366 9.44 -19.94 -5.27
CA THR A 366 9.60 -18.60 -4.70
C THR A 366 9.57 -18.62 -3.19
N THR A 367 10.28 -17.67 -2.57
CA THR A 367 10.34 -17.50 -1.12
C THR A 367 10.68 -16.04 -0.80
N PRO A 368 10.34 -15.52 0.39
CA PRO A 368 10.75 -14.19 0.81
C PRO A 368 12.26 -13.98 0.77
N ASN A 369 12.68 -12.74 0.50
CA ASN A 369 14.07 -12.31 0.62
C ASN A 369 14.25 -11.56 1.93
N SER A 370 15.01 -12.11 2.87
CA SER A 370 15.24 -11.52 4.20
C SER A 370 15.95 -10.17 4.13
N LEU A 371 16.82 -9.94 3.14
CA LEU A 371 17.50 -8.64 2.99
C LEU A 371 16.54 -7.48 2.71
N PHE A 372 15.33 -7.79 2.23
CA PHE A 372 14.30 -6.78 1.98
C PHE A 372 13.53 -6.41 3.25
N ASN A 373 13.58 -7.20 4.32
CA ASN A 373 12.79 -7.01 5.54
C ASN A 373 13.07 -5.66 6.23
N LYS A 374 14.30 -5.16 6.13
CA LYS A 374 14.68 -3.83 6.63
C LYS A 374 13.83 -2.67 6.06
N TYR A 375 13.20 -2.85 4.90
CA TYR A 375 12.31 -1.85 4.33
C TYR A 375 10.85 -1.95 4.83
N TYR A 376 10.52 -3.07 5.48
CA TYR A 376 9.24 -3.29 6.14
C TYR A 376 9.31 -3.10 7.66
N PHE A 377 10.43 -3.48 8.27
CA PHE A 377 10.62 -3.57 9.73
C PHE A 377 11.89 -2.83 10.16
N ASP A 378 11.79 -1.51 10.37
CA ASP A 378 12.95 -0.69 10.75
C ASP A 378 13.55 -1.03 12.14
N GLU A 379 12.74 -1.57 13.06
CA GLU A 379 13.17 -1.86 14.43
C GLU A 379 13.87 -3.19 14.56
N ASP A 380 13.46 -4.16 13.77
CA ASP A 380 13.99 -5.50 13.79
C ASP A 380 14.10 -6.04 12.36
N PRO A 381 15.18 -5.74 11.66
CA PRO A 381 15.41 -6.23 10.29
C PRO A 381 15.49 -7.76 10.20
N GLU A 382 15.73 -8.45 11.33
CA GLU A 382 15.77 -9.92 11.41
C GLU A 382 14.38 -10.53 11.68
N SER A 383 13.35 -9.71 11.89
CA SER A 383 11.97 -10.18 12.02
C SER A 383 11.51 -10.89 10.76
N LEU A 384 10.91 -12.06 10.95
CA LEU A 384 10.22 -12.78 9.89
C LEU A 384 8.93 -12.04 9.52
N ARG A 385 8.52 -12.11 8.25
CA ARG A 385 7.32 -11.43 7.74
C ARG A 385 6.02 -12.03 8.24
N HIS A 386 6.06 -13.31 8.62
CA HIS A 386 4.89 -14.05 9.09
C HIS A 386 5.26 -14.91 10.29
N GLU A 387 4.33 -15.09 11.22
CA GLU A 387 4.53 -15.90 12.42
C GLU A 387 4.76 -17.40 12.09
N ASP A 388 4.24 -17.86 10.94
CA ASP A 388 4.35 -19.24 10.48
C ASP A 388 5.63 -19.52 9.69
N HIS A 389 6.49 -18.51 9.46
CA HIS A 389 7.76 -18.72 8.80
C HIS A 389 8.77 -19.32 9.79
N HIS A 390 9.41 -20.41 9.40
CA HIS A 390 10.52 -20.99 10.16
C HIS A 390 11.86 -20.34 9.82
N PHE A 391 11.99 -19.80 8.61
CA PHE A 391 13.15 -19.07 8.12
C PHE A 391 12.77 -18.13 6.98
N GLU A 392 13.62 -17.16 6.73
CA GLU A 392 13.65 -16.40 5.48
C GLU A 392 15.11 -16.25 5.07
N TRP A 393 15.44 -16.66 3.89
CA TRP A 393 16.82 -16.70 3.42
C TRP A 393 17.22 -15.42 2.69
N THR A 394 18.50 -15.08 2.80
CA THR A 394 19.15 -14.15 1.88
C THR A 394 19.23 -14.77 0.48
N PRO A 395 19.44 -13.99 -0.59
CA PRO A 395 19.63 -14.53 -1.93
C PRO A 395 20.78 -15.53 -2.03
N GLN A 396 21.86 -15.34 -1.27
CA GLN A 396 22.99 -16.28 -1.27
C GLN A 396 22.62 -17.62 -0.61
N GLU A 397 21.97 -17.58 0.55
CA GLU A 397 21.53 -18.81 1.24
C GLU A 397 20.53 -19.61 0.41
N PHE A 398 19.58 -18.91 -0.24
CA PHE A 398 18.63 -19.55 -1.13
C PHE A 398 19.32 -20.18 -2.35
N GLN A 399 20.29 -19.52 -2.95
CA GLN A 399 21.07 -20.10 -4.05
C GLN A 399 21.88 -21.32 -3.61
N ASP A 400 22.49 -21.28 -2.42
CA ASP A 400 23.26 -22.39 -1.88
C ASP A 400 22.35 -23.58 -1.56
N PHE A 401 21.16 -23.35 -0.99
CA PHE A 401 20.13 -24.35 -0.77
C PHE A 401 19.69 -25.02 -2.08
N ILE A 402 19.33 -24.24 -3.10
CA ILE A 402 18.92 -24.78 -4.40
C ILE A 402 20.05 -25.57 -5.05
N ARG A 403 21.28 -25.07 -5.00
CA ARG A 403 22.46 -25.77 -5.51
C ARG A 403 22.67 -27.12 -4.82
N HIS A 404 22.48 -27.16 -3.50
CA HIS A 404 22.54 -28.39 -2.72
C HIS A 404 21.44 -29.37 -3.14
N CYS A 405 20.21 -28.95 -3.34
CA CYS A 405 19.09 -29.80 -3.74
C CYS A 405 19.27 -30.35 -5.17
N VAL A 406 19.71 -29.48 -6.09
CA VAL A 406 19.87 -29.86 -7.53
C VAL A 406 21.08 -30.77 -7.76
N GLY A 407 22.17 -30.55 -7.02
CA GLY A 407 23.42 -31.30 -7.19
C GLY A 407 24.03 -31.16 -8.60
N ASP A 408 24.82 -32.14 -9.01
CA ASP A 408 25.50 -32.21 -10.33
C ASP A 408 24.56 -32.75 -11.42
N THR A 409 23.42 -32.10 -11.62
CA THR A 409 22.44 -32.52 -12.64
C THR A 409 22.56 -31.67 -13.91
N SER A 410 21.99 -32.14 -15.02
CA SER A 410 21.90 -31.38 -16.29
C SER A 410 20.76 -30.34 -16.31
N LEU A 411 20.25 -29.98 -15.15
CA LEU A 411 19.18 -29.00 -15.03
C LEU A 411 19.71 -27.55 -15.23
N GLU A 412 18.94 -26.75 -15.92
CA GLU A 412 19.21 -25.31 -16.06
C GLU A 412 18.55 -24.56 -14.91
N VAL A 413 19.31 -23.74 -14.18
CA VAL A 413 18.86 -23.02 -13.00
C VAL A 413 19.05 -21.51 -13.21
N THR A 414 17.97 -20.75 -13.14
CA THR A 414 18.00 -19.29 -13.31
C THR A 414 17.29 -18.61 -12.16
N TYR A 415 17.91 -17.55 -11.59
CA TYR A 415 17.40 -16.83 -10.44
C TYR A 415 16.82 -15.48 -10.83
N TYR A 416 15.76 -15.05 -10.13
CA TYR A 416 15.04 -13.80 -10.36
C TYR A 416 14.67 -13.13 -9.05
N GLY A 417 14.48 -11.79 -9.11
CA GLY A 417 13.81 -11.03 -8.06
C GLY A 417 12.43 -10.58 -8.53
N ILE A 418 11.45 -10.56 -7.64
CA ILE A 418 10.05 -10.23 -7.93
C ILE A 418 9.55 -9.15 -6.97
N GLY A 419 8.82 -8.17 -7.50
CA GLY A 419 8.26 -7.03 -6.78
C GLY A 419 9.07 -5.75 -6.97
N ASP A 420 8.82 -4.76 -6.11
CA ASP A 420 9.59 -3.51 -6.13
C ASP A 420 11.08 -3.79 -5.89
N ARG A 421 11.95 -2.98 -6.52
CA ARG A 421 13.40 -3.13 -6.32
C ARG A 421 13.94 -1.94 -5.57
N ILE A 422 14.64 -2.18 -4.46
CA ILE A 422 15.30 -1.15 -3.65
C ILE A 422 16.79 -1.48 -3.51
N ASN A 423 17.65 -0.63 -4.05
CA ASN A 423 19.11 -0.84 -4.07
C ASN A 423 19.53 -2.23 -4.60
N GLY A 424 18.78 -2.75 -5.58
CA GLY A 424 19.02 -4.06 -6.17
C GLY A 424 18.27 -5.22 -5.52
N GLU A 425 17.77 -5.07 -4.29
CA GLU A 425 17.02 -6.09 -3.56
C GLU A 425 15.53 -6.06 -3.93
N THR A 426 14.91 -7.23 -3.93
CA THR A 426 13.46 -7.40 -4.17
C THR A 426 12.80 -8.16 -3.02
N PRO A 427 11.49 -7.94 -2.74
CA PRO A 427 10.83 -8.59 -1.62
C PRO A 427 10.71 -10.11 -1.75
N THR A 428 10.58 -10.63 -2.96
CA THR A 428 10.52 -12.07 -3.23
C THR A 428 11.66 -12.46 -4.15
N GLN A 429 12.28 -13.59 -3.88
CA GLN A 429 13.25 -14.23 -4.72
C GLN A 429 12.65 -15.49 -5.37
N ALA A 430 13.08 -15.79 -6.57
CA ALA A 430 12.58 -16.90 -7.34
C ALA A 430 13.71 -17.68 -8.03
N VAL A 431 13.49 -18.95 -8.23
CA VAL A 431 14.31 -19.81 -9.11
C VAL A 431 13.42 -20.52 -10.11
N VAL A 432 13.87 -20.55 -11.35
CA VAL A 432 13.30 -21.36 -12.43
C VAL A 432 14.28 -22.48 -12.72
N ILE A 433 13.83 -23.72 -12.57
CA ILE A 433 14.60 -24.94 -12.86
C ILE A 433 13.98 -25.60 -14.07
N THR A 434 14.76 -25.79 -15.14
CA THR A 434 14.29 -26.36 -16.40
C THR A 434 15.00 -27.65 -16.69
N ARG A 435 14.24 -28.67 -17.05
CA ARG A 435 14.77 -29.96 -17.53
C ARG A 435 14.93 -29.89 -19.05
N LYS A 436 16.15 -30.06 -19.54
CA LYS A 436 16.46 -30.11 -20.98
C LYS A 436 16.04 -31.41 -21.63
#